data_83a0d34302320c31c95b56343b840751
#
_entry.id   83a0d34302320c31c95b56343b840751
#
_cell.length_a   1.000
_cell.length_b   1.000
_cell.length_c   1.000
_cell.angle_alpha   90.00
_cell.angle_beta   90.00
_cell.angle_gamma   90.00
#
_symmetry.space_group_name_H-M   'P 1'
#
loop_
_entity.id
_entity.type
_entity.pdbx_description
1 polymer ?
#
loop_
_entity_poly.entity_id
_entity_poly.type
_entity_poly.pdbx_seq_one_letter_code
_entity_poly.pdbx_strand_id
1 'polypeptide(L)'
;MEYIILSIENSVARITFNRPQVFNSMHQAMRAELLEALDICAEDPGVRAILITGNGRAFCAGEDLQEVTDPNGPSLTTIISTGYNPIVQKIRNLEKPVVMAVNGVAAGAGVNIALAGDVVVASMSASFTQAFSKIGLIPDSGGTWTLPRLVGFQRASA
;
A
#
# COMPACT_ATOMS: atom_id res chain seq x y z
N MET A 1 -4.72 -14.55 8.97
CA MET A 1 -4.97 -13.19 8.44
C MET A 1 -6.35 -13.19 7.80
N GLU A 2 -7.14 -12.16 8.03
CA GLU A 2 -8.50 -12.02 7.49
C GLU A 2 -8.51 -11.07 6.29
N TYR A 3 -7.73 -9.99 6.39
CA TYR A 3 -7.71 -8.89 5.43
C TYR A 3 -6.53 -8.96 4.44
N ILE A 4 -5.58 -9.83 4.70
CA ILE A 4 -4.43 -10.12 3.83
C ILE A 4 -4.43 -11.63 3.52
N ILE A 5 -4.34 -11.96 2.24
CA ILE A 5 -4.10 -13.34 1.80
C ILE A 5 -2.62 -13.45 1.46
N LEU A 6 -1.88 -14.30 2.16
CA LEU A 6 -0.50 -14.63 1.86
C LEU A 6 -0.43 -16.04 1.30
N SER A 7 0.17 -16.19 0.13
CA SER A 7 0.52 -17.50 -0.45
C SER A 7 1.98 -17.48 -0.92
N ILE A 8 2.67 -18.61 -0.79
CA ILE A 8 4.07 -18.75 -1.23
C ILE A 8 4.14 -19.93 -2.20
N GLU A 9 4.48 -19.62 -3.44
CA GLU A 9 4.59 -20.62 -4.50
C GLU A 9 5.83 -20.32 -5.36
N ASN A 10 6.61 -21.34 -5.68
CA ASN A 10 7.80 -21.21 -6.54
C ASN A 10 8.77 -20.10 -6.07
N SER A 11 8.96 -19.99 -4.76
CA SER A 11 9.80 -18.96 -4.11
C SER A 11 9.29 -17.51 -4.29
N VAL A 12 8.05 -17.32 -4.71
CA VAL A 12 7.39 -16.02 -4.77
C VAL A 12 6.30 -15.95 -3.70
N ALA A 13 6.40 -14.98 -2.81
CA ALA A 13 5.34 -14.66 -1.88
C ALA A 13 4.34 -13.73 -2.56
N ARG A 14 3.07 -14.09 -2.58
CA ARG A 14 1.97 -13.25 -3.05
C ARG A 14 1.19 -12.73 -1.86
N ILE A 15 1.19 -11.43 -1.69
CA ILE A 15 0.38 -10.70 -0.71
C ILE A 15 -0.80 -10.09 -1.46
N THR A 16 -2.02 -10.47 -1.09
CA THR A 16 -3.24 -9.94 -1.73
C THR A 16 -4.09 -9.21 -0.71
N PHE A 17 -4.38 -7.94 -0.94
CA PHE A 17 -5.32 -7.15 -0.16
C PHE A 17 -6.72 -7.71 -0.33
N ASN A 18 -7.42 -8.02 0.75
CA ASN A 18 -8.66 -8.80 0.72
C ASN A 18 -9.84 -8.12 1.42
N ARG A 19 -10.10 -6.86 1.08
CA ARG A 19 -11.32 -6.11 1.42
C ARG A 19 -11.98 -5.52 0.16
N PRO A 20 -12.34 -6.35 -0.85
CA PRO A 20 -12.81 -5.86 -2.15
C PRO A 20 -14.10 -5.03 -2.07
N GLN A 21 -14.94 -5.26 -1.06
CA GLN A 21 -16.21 -4.55 -0.83
C GLN A 21 -16.01 -3.06 -0.51
N VAL A 22 -14.84 -2.68 0.02
CA VAL A 22 -14.45 -1.30 0.33
C VAL A 22 -13.19 -0.87 -0.44
N PHE A 23 -13.00 -1.44 -1.65
CA PHE A 23 -11.85 -1.13 -2.52
C PHE A 23 -10.49 -1.32 -1.85
N ASN A 24 -10.37 -2.29 -0.96
CA ASN A 24 -9.16 -2.59 -0.20
C ASN A 24 -8.64 -1.38 0.62
N SER A 25 -9.54 -0.49 1.09
CA SER A 25 -9.17 0.55 2.05
C SER A 25 -8.63 -0.09 3.33
N MET A 26 -7.60 0.53 3.90
CA MET A 26 -6.87 -0.02 5.04
C MET A 26 -7.37 0.58 6.35
N HIS A 27 -7.71 -0.27 7.28
CA HIS A 27 -7.89 0.04 8.69
C HIS A 27 -6.76 -0.59 9.51
N GLN A 28 -6.71 -0.32 10.81
CA GLN A 28 -5.64 -0.73 11.72
C GLN A 28 -5.31 -2.24 11.61
N ALA A 29 -6.32 -3.11 11.63
CA ALA A 29 -6.08 -4.56 11.57
C ALA A 29 -5.45 -4.99 10.23
N MET A 30 -5.90 -4.42 9.10
CA MET A 30 -5.31 -4.74 7.80
C MET A 30 -3.87 -4.23 7.67
N ARG A 31 -3.55 -3.05 8.25
CA ARG A 31 -2.17 -2.55 8.29
C ARG A 31 -1.27 -3.46 9.12
N ALA A 32 -1.76 -3.95 10.26
CA ALA A 32 -1.04 -4.89 11.12
C ALA A 32 -0.78 -6.23 10.40
N GLU A 33 -1.80 -6.80 9.75
CA GLU A 33 -1.64 -8.03 8.96
C GLU A 33 -0.67 -7.87 7.78
N LEU A 34 -0.66 -6.69 7.12
CA LEU A 34 0.30 -6.43 6.05
C LEU A 34 1.73 -6.39 6.59
N LEU A 35 1.96 -5.76 7.73
CA LEU A 35 3.28 -5.76 8.39
C LEU A 35 3.72 -7.16 8.74
N GLU A 36 2.84 -7.97 9.33
CA GLU A 36 3.10 -9.37 9.64
C GLU A 36 3.43 -10.19 8.39
N ALA A 37 2.67 -10.02 7.29
CA ALA A 37 2.94 -10.69 6.03
C ALA A 37 4.32 -10.31 5.45
N LEU A 38 4.70 -9.04 5.54
CA LEU A 38 6.02 -8.57 5.11
C LEU A 38 7.13 -9.11 6.00
N ASP A 39 6.90 -9.29 7.32
CA ASP A 39 7.86 -9.91 8.25
C ASP A 39 8.08 -11.37 7.88
N ILE A 40 7.02 -12.14 7.68
CA ILE A 40 7.09 -13.53 7.22
C ILE A 40 7.91 -13.63 5.92
N CYS A 41 7.61 -12.75 4.95
CA CYS A 41 8.35 -12.75 3.69
C CYS A 41 9.83 -12.37 3.85
N ALA A 42 10.16 -11.50 4.79
CA ALA A 42 11.54 -11.10 5.07
C ALA A 42 12.35 -12.27 5.65
N GLU A 43 11.76 -12.98 6.61
CA GLU A 43 12.43 -14.00 7.41
C GLU A 43 12.51 -15.37 6.69
N ASP A 44 11.57 -15.69 5.81
CA ASP A 44 11.55 -16.99 5.12
C ASP A 44 12.63 -17.05 4.02
N PRO A 45 13.68 -17.88 4.16
CA PRO A 45 14.73 -18.02 3.15
C PRO A 45 14.24 -18.66 1.84
N GLY A 46 13.09 -19.32 1.86
CA GLY A 46 12.43 -19.87 0.67
C GLY A 46 11.79 -18.80 -0.22
N VAL A 47 11.50 -17.61 0.32
CA VAL A 47 10.95 -16.48 -0.43
C VAL A 47 12.07 -15.69 -1.08
N ARG A 48 12.05 -15.56 -2.41
CA ARG A 48 13.04 -14.83 -3.20
C ARG A 48 12.52 -13.55 -3.83
N ALA A 49 11.20 -13.42 -3.95
CA ALA A 49 10.53 -12.23 -4.47
C ALA A 49 9.13 -12.10 -3.85
N ILE A 50 8.61 -10.89 -3.83
CA ILE A 50 7.30 -10.58 -3.26
C ILE A 50 6.45 -9.90 -4.33
N LEU A 51 5.22 -10.37 -4.52
CA LEU A 51 4.21 -9.75 -5.37
C LEU A 51 3.07 -9.24 -4.50
N ILE A 52 2.75 -7.95 -4.60
CA ILE A 52 1.63 -7.34 -3.88
C ILE A 52 0.55 -6.90 -4.85
N THR A 53 -0.70 -7.28 -4.59
CA THR A 53 -1.85 -6.95 -5.44
C THR A 53 -3.12 -6.79 -4.62
N GLY A 54 -4.22 -6.34 -5.23
CA GLY A 54 -5.54 -6.27 -4.60
C GLY A 54 -6.52 -7.31 -5.13
N ASN A 55 -7.41 -7.80 -4.27
CA ASN A 55 -8.55 -8.60 -4.70
C ASN A 55 -9.65 -7.70 -5.25
N GLY A 56 -10.36 -8.15 -6.30
CA GLY A 56 -11.45 -7.42 -6.93
C GLY A 56 -10.96 -6.30 -7.86
N ARG A 57 -11.70 -5.19 -7.91
CA ARG A 57 -11.52 -4.11 -8.91
C ARG A 57 -10.63 -2.95 -8.46
N ALA A 58 -10.02 -3.04 -7.28
CA ALA A 58 -9.10 -2.04 -6.75
C ALA A 58 -7.82 -2.69 -6.26
N PHE A 59 -6.72 -1.96 -6.37
CA PHE A 59 -5.50 -2.27 -5.64
C PHE A 59 -5.69 -1.87 -4.17
N CYS A 60 -5.81 -0.57 -3.88
CA CYS A 60 -6.05 -0.04 -2.55
C CYS A 60 -6.55 1.41 -2.63
N ALA A 61 -7.67 1.71 -1.99
CA ALA A 61 -8.25 3.06 -1.95
C ALA A 61 -7.65 3.97 -0.87
N GLY A 62 -6.63 3.52 -0.14
CA GLY A 62 -5.99 4.28 0.94
C GLY A 62 -6.61 4.00 2.29
N GLU A 63 -6.69 5.01 3.13
CA GLU A 63 -7.21 4.90 4.50
C GLU A 63 -8.73 4.65 4.52
N ASP A 64 -9.18 3.83 5.46
CA ASP A 64 -10.60 3.62 5.72
C ASP A 64 -11.17 4.85 6.44
N LEU A 65 -12.04 5.59 5.75
CA LEU A 65 -12.61 6.83 6.28
C LEU A 65 -13.46 6.60 7.54
N GLN A 66 -13.98 5.40 7.77
CA GLN A 66 -14.71 5.09 8.99
C GLN A 66 -13.79 5.15 10.22
N GLU A 67 -12.53 4.71 10.06
CA GLU A 67 -11.54 4.80 11.16
C GLU A 67 -11.17 6.26 11.47
N VAL A 68 -10.99 7.08 10.44
CA VAL A 68 -10.60 8.49 10.58
C VAL A 68 -11.71 9.35 11.19
N THR A 69 -12.96 9.01 10.90
CA THR A 69 -14.13 9.79 11.37
C THR A 69 -14.67 9.30 12.71
N ASP A 70 -14.14 8.22 13.25
CA ASP A 70 -14.50 7.74 14.60
C ASP A 70 -13.94 8.71 15.66
N PRO A 71 -14.79 9.36 16.47
CA PRO A 71 -14.34 10.27 17.53
C PRO A 71 -13.42 9.61 18.58
N ASN A 72 -13.52 8.26 18.71
CA ASN A 72 -12.70 7.45 19.60
C ASN A 72 -11.55 6.75 18.87
N GLY A 73 -11.42 6.97 17.57
CA GLY A 73 -10.39 6.38 16.73
C GLY A 73 -9.01 6.99 16.95
N PRO A 74 -7.97 6.39 16.38
CA PRO A 74 -6.62 6.91 16.45
C PRO A 74 -6.49 8.23 15.68
N SER A 75 -5.60 9.12 16.13
CA SER A 75 -5.28 10.33 15.37
C SER A 75 -4.61 10.00 14.03
N LEU A 76 -4.73 10.88 13.03
CA LEU A 76 -4.01 10.74 11.76
C LEU A 76 -2.50 10.59 11.96
N THR A 77 -1.92 11.30 12.90
CA THR A 77 -0.49 11.17 13.26
C THR A 77 -0.18 9.75 13.72
N THR A 78 -1.03 9.15 14.55
CA THR A 78 -0.88 7.77 15.02
C THR A 78 -1.00 6.80 13.85
N ILE A 79 -2.04 6.93 13.01
CA ILE A 79 -2.25 6.08 11.83
C ILE A 79 -1.02 6.09 10.92
N ILE A 80 -0.46 7.25 10.64
CA ILE A 80 0.70 7.40 9.77
C ILE A 80 1.96 6.84 10.43
N SER A 81 2.24 7.21 11.68
CA SER A 81 3.49 6.85 12.36
C SER A 81 3.59 5.39 12.73
N THR A 82 2.48 4.75 13.12
CA THR A 82 2.46 3.34 13.55
C THR A 82 1.97 2.37 12.47
N GLY A 83 1.31 2.86 11.44
CA GLY A 83 0.77 2.05 10.35
C GLY A 83 1.54 2.25 9.04
N TYR A 84 1.32 3.37 8.34
CA TYR A 84 1.82 3.55 6.98
C TYR A 84 3.34 3.70 6.88
N ASN A 85 3.95 4.49 7.76
CA ASN A 85 5.41 4.68 7.72
C ASN A 85 6.16 3.35 7.92
N PRO A 86 5.82 2.49 8.89
CA PRO A 86 6.43 1.17 9.01
C PRO A 86 6.25 0.29 7.77
N ILE A 87 5.05 0.30 7.14
CA ILE A 87 4.79 -0.48 5.92
C ILE A 87 5.74 -0.04 4.80
N VAL A 88 5.79 1.26 4.50
CA VAL A 88 6.63 1.79 3.42
C VAL A 88 8.11 1.56 3.71
N GLN A 89 8.56 1.81 4.95
CA GLN A 89 9.93 1.56 5.36
C GLN A 89 10.30 0.08 5.23
N LYS A 90 9.40 -0.83 5.61
CA LYS A 90 9.63 -2.27 5.47
C LYS A 90 9.75 -2.67 4.01
N ILE A 91 8.80 -2.26 3.14
CA ILE A 91 8.88 -2.51 1.70
C ILE A 91 10.21 -2.03 1.12
N ARG A 92 10.64 -0.82 1.47
CA ARG A 92 11.89 -0.21 0.94
C ARG A 92 13.18 -0.83 1.45
N ASN A 93 13.15 -1.47 2.63
CA ASN A 93 14.31 -2.07 3.27
C ASN A 93 14.40 -3.60 3.08
N LEU A 94 13.40 -4.22 2.43
CA LEU A 94 13.46 -5.64 2.10
C LEU A 94 14.64 -5.93 1.15
N GLU A 95 15.44 -6.94 1.47
CA GLU A 95 16.54 -7.43 0.61
C GLU A 95 16.02 -8.37 -0.51
N LYS A 96 14.71 -8.36 -0.75
CA LYS A 96 14.01 -9.16 -1.76
C LYS A 96 13.22 -8.22 -2.67
N PRO A 97 13.24 -8.42 -4.00
CA PRO A 97 12.50 -7.55 -4.91
C PRO A 97 11.00 -7.59 -4.62
N VAL A 98 10.39 -6.41 -4.57
CA VAL A 98 8.96 -6.22 -4.37
C VAL A 98 8.31 -5.68 -5.64
N VAL A 99 7.43 -6.48 -6.23
CA VAL A 99 6.65 -6.14 -7.42
C VAL A 99 5.24 -5.75 -7.00
N MET A 100 4.79 -4.57 -7.39
CA MET A 100 3.42 -4.11 -7.21
C MET A 100 2.62 -4.38 -8.47
N ALA A 101 1.63 -5.28 -8.40
CA ALA A 101 0.69 -5.56 -9.47
C ALA A 101 -0.61 -4.77 -9.23
N VAL A 102 -0.68 -3.56 -9.77
CA VAL A 102 -1.81 -2.63 -9.57
C VAL A 102 -2.94 -3.03 -10.51
N ASN A 103 -3.87 -3.82 -10.01
CA ASN A 103 -4.97 -4.41 -10.77
C ASN A 103 -6.13 -3.45 -11.07
N GLY A 104 -6.19 -2.29 -10.43
CA GLY A 104 -7.29 -1.34 -10.56
C GLY A 104 -7.05 -0.03 -9.84
N VAL A 105 -8.07 0.48 -9.14
CA VAL A 105 -7.99 1.76 -8.43
C VAL A 105 -6.91 1.73 -7.35
N ALA A 106 -6.02 2.72 -7.36
CA ALA A 106 -5.11 3.06 -6.28
C ALA A 106 -5.33 4.53 -5.90
N ALA A 107 -5.61 4.81 -4.62
CA ALA A 107 -5.90 6.17 -4.16
C ALA A 107 -5.21 6.49 -2.83
N GLY A 108 -4.85 7.75 -2.62
CA GLY A 108 -4.22 8.24 -1.39
C GLY A 108 -2.99 7.43 -0.99
N ALA A 109 -2.96 6.95 0.26
CA ALA A 109 -1.88 6.09 0.77
C ALA A 109 -1.70 4.81 -0.07
N GLY A 110 -2.76 4.28 -0.70
CA GLY A 110 -2.69 3.13 -1.59
C GLY A 110 -1.81 3.37 -2.82
N VAL A 111 -1.81 4.58 -3.40
CA VAL A 111 -0.86 4.97 -4.45
C VAL A 111 0.56 4.92 -3.92
N ASN A 112 0.79 5.52 -2.76
CA ASN A 112 2.13 5.67 -2.22
C ASN A 112 2.74 4.32 -1.80
N ILE A 113 1.90 3.39 -1.28
CA ILE A 113 2.32 1.99 -1.07
C ILE A 113 2.70 1.33 -2.40
N ALA A 114 1.87 1.50 -3.45
CA ALA A 114 2.20 0.94 -4.77
C ALA A 114 3.53 1.49 -5.31
N LEU A 115 3.79 2.80 -5.15
CA LEU A 115 5.02 3.45 -5.59
C LEU A 115 6.24 3.13 -4.70
N ALA A 116 6.04 2.50 -3.54
CA ALA A 116 7.15 2.06 -2.69
C ALA A 116 7.80 0.75 -3.17
N GLY A 117 7.17 0.00 -4.06
CA GLY A 117 7.75 -1.21 -4.67
C GLY A 117 8.92 -0.91 -5.60
N ASP A 118 9.72 -1.94 -5.89
CA ASP A 118 10.86 -1.83 -6.82
C ASP A 118 10.40 -1.80 -8.28
N VAL A 119 9.34 -2.55 -8.59
CA VAL A 119 8.72 -2.61 -9.91
C VAL A 119 7.21 -2.43 -9.77
N VAL A 120 6.64 -1.52 -10.55
CA VAL A 120 5.19 -1.31 -10.60
C VAL A 120 4.66 -1.71 -11.97
N VAL A 121 3.80 -2.72 -11.99
CA VAL A 121 3.06 -3.14 -13.18
C VAL A 121 1.59 -2.79 -12.97
N ALA A 122 0.98 -2.09 -13.91
CA ALA A 122 -0.40 -1.65 -13.79
C ALA A 122 -1.27 -2.24 -14.90
N SER A 123 -2.50 -2.60 -14.55
CA SER A 123 -3.55 -2.92 -15.52
C SER A 123 -3.83 -1.70 -16.39
N MET A 124 -4.23 -1.91 -17.64
CA MET A 124 -4.71 -0.83 -18.52
C MET A 124 -5.91 -0.07 -17.95
N SER A 125 -6.67 -0.69 -17.07
CA SER A 125 -7.80 -0.08 -16.35
C SER A 125 -7.42 0.51 -14.99
N ALA A 126 -6.13 0.45 -14.60
CA ALA A 126 -5.70 1.01 -13.32
C ALA A 126 -5.75 2.54 -13.34
N SER A 127 -6.06 3.11 -12.18
CA SER A 127 -6.01 4.56 -11.98
C SER A 127 -5.24 4.90 -10.71
N PHE A 128 -4.50 6.00 -10.75
CA PHE A 128 -3.71 6.50 -9.64
C PHE A 128 -4.18 7.92 -9.28
N THR A 129 -4.61 8.11 -8.03
CA THR A 129 -5.11 9.41 -7.55
C THR A 129 -4.57 9.72 -6.18
N GLN A 130 -3.81 10.80 -6.02
CA GLN A 130 -3.26 11.19 -4.72
C GLN A 130 -4.36 11.59 -3.71
N ALA A 131 -5.42 12.21 -4.15
CA ALA A 131 -6.64 12.56 -3.38
C ALA A 131 -6.45 13.48 -2.15
N PHE A 132 -5.26 13.63 -1.61
CA PHE A 132 -4.97 14.36 -0.35
C PHE A 132 -5.40 15.83 -0.38
N SER A 133 -5.14 16.53 -1.47
CA SER A 133 -5.50 17.95 -1.63
C SER A 133 -7.01 18.21 -1.51
N LYS A 134 -7.84 17.21 -1.87
CA LYS A 134 -9.32 17.32 -1.75
C LYS A 134 -9.80 17.37 -0.32
N ILE A 135 -8.97 16.94 0.63
CA ILE A 135 -9.29 16.93 2.07
C ILE A 135 -8.30 17.77 2.88
N GLY A 136 -7.55 18.67 2.20
CA GLY A 136 -6.65 19.61 2.86
C GLY A 136 -5.39 18.97 3.46
N LEU A 137 -4.98 17.81 2.98
CA LEU A 137 -3.77 17.10 3.44
C LEU A 137 -2.67 17.12 2.37
N ILE A 138 -1.45 16.92 2.80
CA ILE A 138 -0.30 16.61 1.95
C ILE A 138 -0.18 15.09 1.78
N PRO A 139 0.40 14.58 0.67
CA PRO A 139 0.65 13.15 0.51
C PRO A 139 1.54 12.59 1.61
N ASP A 140 1.07 11.53 2.27
CA ASP A 140 1.77 10.73 3.27
C ASP A 140 2.56 9.56 2.64
N SER A 141 2.97 8.58 3.45
CA SER A 141 3.54 7.30 3.00
C SER A 141 4.68 7.45 1.98
N GLY A 142 5.45 8.54 2.08
CA GLY A 142 6.56 8.83 1.18
C GLY A 142 6.16 9.39 -0.20
N GLY A 143 4.87 9.71 -0.43
CA GLY A 143 4.37 10.18 -1.72
C GLY A 143 5.04 11.45 -2.21
N THR A 144 5.31 12.42 -1.32
CA THR A 144 6.03 13.67 -1.64
C THR A 144 7.48 13.43 -2.06
N TRP A 145 8.06 12.31 -1.67
CA TRP A 145 9.41 11.91 -2.09
C TRP A 145 9.39 11.12 -3.40
N THR A 146 8.52 10.12 -3.49
CA THR A 146 8.54 9.11 -4.55
C THR A 146 7.98 9.66 -5.86
N LEU A 147 6.78 10.29 -5.82
CA LEU A 147 6.08 10.73 -7.02
C LEU A 147 6.89 11.72 -7.87
N PRO A 148 7.49 12.81 -7.31
CA PRO A 148 8.28 13.74 -8.12
C PRO A 148 9.50 13.11 -8.78
N ARG A 149 10.07 12.06 -8.17
CA ARG A 149 11.22 11.34 -8.73
C ARG A 149 10.85 10.43 -9.89
N LEU A 150 9.61 9.92 -9.89
CA LEU A 150 9.12 9.05 -10.96
C LEU A 150 8.61 9.84 -12.18
N VAL A 151 7.87 10.93 -11.97
CA VAL A 151 7.18 11.64 -13.06
C VAL A 151 7.74 13.05 -13.33
N GLY A 152 8.69 13.50 -12.52
CA GLY A 152 9.22 14.87 -12.54
C GLY A 152 8.35 15.85 -11.73
N PHE A 153 8.99 16.90 -11.21
CA PHE A 153 8.36 17.86 -10.29
C PHE A 153 7.11 18.52 -10.88
N GLN A 154 7.18 18.93 -12.14
CA GLN A 154 6.07 19.64 -12.80
C GLN A 154 4.79 18.79 -12.88
N ARG A 155 4.93 17.51 -13.25
CA ARG A 155 3.77 16.59 -13.31
C ARG A 155 3.27 16.18 -11.93
N ALA A 156 4.18 16.08 -10.96
CA ALA A 156 3.79 15.72 -9.59
C ALA A 156 3.04 16.84 -8.87
N SER A 157 3.22 18.10 -9.29
CA SER A 157 2.60 19.29 -8.69
C SER A 157 1.26 19.66 -9.31
N ALA A 158 0.89 19.06 -10.45
CA ALA A 158 -0.36 19.31 -11.16
C ALA A 158 -1.51 18.46 -10.61
#